data_4d8afbcac56a6b554136f6bda46810f6
#
_entry.id   4d8afbcac56a6b554136f6bda46810f6
#
_cell.length_a   1.000
_cell.length_b   1.000
_cell.length_c   1.000
_cell.angle_alpha   90.00
_cell.angle_beta   90.00
_cell.angle_gamma   90.00
#
_symmetry.space_group_name_H-M   'P 1'
#
loop_
_entity.id
_entity.type
_entity.pdbx_description
1 polymer ?
#
loop_
_entity_poly.entity_id
_entity_poly.type
_entity_poly.pdbx_seq_one_letter_code
_entity_poly.pdbx_strand_id
1 'polypeptide(L)'
;ADFLKKFISKKVFKNIALNEAITLDNPITLEPDHILIIKTKNSIDDIELYDFGKIISKFKGEDNISIIWSINNPLNLTARIIQLRSYVFDRLKSKKNTRKGSTQTIFFVDDKFKYSKSDLSKNDALAEGVFLCRDLVNFPANILNTNQFEKELKKLNKVGIKVRVLNEK
;
A
#
# COMPACT_ATOMS: atom_id res chain seq x y z
N ALA A 1 1.79 1.40 24.91
CA ALA A 1 2.70 2.55 25.14
C ALA A 1 3.92 2.16 26.00
N ASP A 2 3.76 1.31 27.01
CA ASP A 2 4.87 0.97 27.95
C ASP A 2 5.90 0.02 27.36
N PHE A 3 5.50 -0.79 26.39
CA PHE A 3 6.40 -1.67 25.66
C PHE A 3 7.48 -0.89 24.89
N LEU A 4 7.09 0.15 24.14
CA LEU A 4 8.03 0.96 23.38
C LEU A 4 9.03 1.73 24.25
N LYS A 5 8.65 2.06 25.48
CA LYS A 5 9.56 2.73 26.44
C LYS A 5 10.78 1.89 26.80
N LYS A 6 10.71 0.55 26.65
CA LYS A 6 11.86 -0.35 26.88
C LYS A 6 12.93 -0.24 25.79
N PHE A 7 12.52 0.10 24.56
CA PHE A 7 13.41 0.11 23.39
C PHE A 7 13.85 1.50 22.96
N ILE A 8 13.06 2.52 23.28
CA ILE A 8 13.36 3.89 22.90
C ILE A 8 13.32 4.77 24.13
N SER A 9 14.44 5.41 24.43
CA SER A 9 14.45 6.42 25.47
C SER A 9 13.54 7.59 25.09
N LYS A 10 12.90 8.20 26.10
CA LYS A 10 12.06 9.39 25.92
C LYS A 10 12.79 10.52 25.19
N LYS A 11 14.11 10.61 25.35
CA LYS A 11 14.97 11.60 24.68
C LYS A 11 15.07 11.31 23.18
N VAL A 12 15.33 10.05 22.79
CA VAL A 12 15.42 9.65 21.38
C VAL A 12 14.07 9.88 20.69
N PHE A 13 12.96 9.44 21.30
CA PHE A 13 11.62 9.62 20.71
C PHE A 13 11.24 11.11 20.54
N LYS A 14 11.67 12.00 21.45
CA LYS A 14 11.43 13.45 21.31
C LYS A 14 12.17 14.03 20.10
N ASN A 15 13.36 13.55 19.82
CA ASN A 15 14.21 14.06 18.74
C ASN A 15 13.82 13.56 17.35
N ILE A 16 12.94 12.54 17.25
CA ILE A 16 12.40 12.10 15.96
C ILE A 16 11.47 13.19 15.45
N ALA A 17 11.65 13.63 14.20
CA ALA A 17 10.74 14.55 13.56
C ALA A 17 9.36 13.90 13.31
N LEU A 18 8.32 14.71 13.09
CA LEU A 18 7.02 14.19 12.69
C LEU A 18 7.14 13.53 11.32
N ASN A 19 6.47 12.38 11.15
CA ASN A 19 6.48 11.55 9.94
C ASN A 19 7.86 10.94 9.62
N GLU A 20 8.80 11.02 10.54
CA GLU A 20 10.05 10.28 10.47
C GLU A 20 9.89 8.87 11.05
N ALA A 21 10.66 7.95 10.50
CA ALA A 21 10.70 6.57 10.94
C ALA A 21 12.10 6.20 11.45
N ILE A 22 12.16 5.47 12.54
CA ILE A 22 13.36 4.78 12.98
C ILE A 22 13.14 3.27 12.91
N THR A 23 14.18 2.55 12.52
CA THR A 23 14.18 1.09 12.50
C THR A 23 15.01 0.58 13.66
N LEU A 24 14.48 -0.40 14.36
CA LEU A 24 15.21 -1.20 15.33
C LEU A 24 15.43 -2.56 14.70
N ASP A 25 16.68 -2.90 14.45
CA ASP A 25 17.06 -4.18 13.86
C ASP A 25 17.40 -5.19 14.95
N ASN A 26 16.93 -6.41 14.81
CA ASN A 26 17.17 -7.54 15.73
C ASN A 26 16.95 -7.19 17.21
N PRO A 27 15.77 -6.74 17.60
CA PRO A 27 15.48 -6.41 18.98
C PRO A 27 15.57 -7.65 19.89
N ILE A 28 16.51 -7.66 20.81
CA ILE A 28 17.02 -8.83 21.59
C ILE A 28 15.94 -9.65 22.35
N THR A 29 14.72 -9.24 22.42
CA THR A 29 13.66 -9.95 23.19
C THR A 29 12.37 -10.11 22.42
N LEU A 30 12.38 -9.90 21.11
CA LEU A 30 11.19 -9.89 20.28
C LEU A 30 11.40 -10.80 19.06
N GLU A 31 10.30 -11.42 18.63
CA GLU A 31 10.30 -12.31 17.46
C GLU A 31 10.58 -11.61 16.12
N PRO A 32 10.10 -10.36 15.86
CA PRO A 32 10.34 -9.73 14.57
C PRO A 32 11.80 -9.27 14.42
N ASP A 33 12.39 -9.53 13.26
CA ASP A 33 13.74 -9.10 12.89
C ASP A 33 13.87 -7.58 12.82
N HIS A 34 12.78 -6.89 12.50
CA HIS A 34 12.74 -5.44 12.36
C HIS A 34 11.51 -4.83 13.01
N ILE A 35 11.69 -3.73 13.75
CA ILE A 35 10.59 -2.90 14.26
C ILE A 35 10.73 -1.49 13.67
N LEU A 36 9.71 -1.07 12.94
CA LEU A 36 9.61 0.30 12.43
C LEU A 36 8.73 1.12 13.36
N ILE A 37 9.27 2.22 13.86
CA ILE A 37 8.54 3.15 14.71
C ILE A 37 8.43 4.48 13.98
N ILE A 38 7.20 4.92 13.75
CA ILE A 38 6.90 6.16 13.06
C ILE A 38 6.24 7.11 14.06
N LYS A 39 6.79 8.31 14.21
CA LYS A 39 6.20 9.35 15.04
C LYS A 39 5.21 10.17 14.23
N THR A 40 3.97 10.23 14.68
CA THR A 40 2.90 10.94 13.99
C THR A 40 2.11 11.86 14.92
N LYS A 41 1.25 12.68 14.34
CA LYS A 41 0.15 13.34 15.03
C LYS A 41 -0.94 12.32 15.40
N ASN A 42 -1.86 12.69 16.28
CA ASN A 42 -3.01 11.84 16.62
C ASN A 42 -4.00 11.67 15.46
N SER A 43 -4.02 12.59 14.52
CA SER A 43 -4.77 12.52 13.28
C SER A 43 -3.87 13.02 12.15
N ILE A 44 -3.84 12.29 11.05
CA ILE A 44 -3.03 12.59 9.87
C ILE A 44 -3.95 12.73 8.68
N ASP A 45 -3.59 13.60 7.73
CA ASP A 45 -4.34 13.78 6.50
C ASP A 45 -4.01 12.70 5.45
N ASP A 46 -4.70 12.72 4.31
CA ASP A 46 -4.52 11.72 3.25
C ASP A 46 -3.13 11.77 2.62
N ILE A 47 -2.49 12.94 2.59
CA ILE A 47 -1.13 13.11 2.05
C ILE A 47 -0.11 12.48 3.00
N GLU A 48 -0.25 12.76 4.28
CA GLU A 48 0.58 12.16 5.32
C GLU A 48 0.40 10.62 5.32
N LEU A 49 -0.83 10.11 5.17
CA LEU A 49 -1.10 8.67 5.02
C LEU A 49 -0.42 8.08 3.77
N TYR A 50 -0.40 8.82 2.67
CA TYR A 50 0.28 8.40 1.45
C TYR A 50 1.80 8.27 1.64
N ASP A 51 2.40 9.19 2.38
CA ASP A 51 3.83 9.13 2.74
C ASP A 51 4.12 7.95 3.68
N PHE A 52 3.21 7.59 4.56
CA PHE A 52 3.30 6.35 5.35
C PHE A 52 3.39 5.12 4.47
N GLY A 53 2.56 5.02 3.45
CA GLY A 53 2.62 3.94 2.48
C GLY A 53 3.99 3.84 1.80
N LYS A 54 4.67 4.98 1.58
CA LYS A 54 6.04 5.03 1.05
C LYS A 54 7.05 4.44 2.04
N ILE A 55 6.93 4.76 3.33
CA ILE A 55 7.80 4.21 4.37
C ILE A 55 7.62 2.69 4.46
N ILE A 56 6.38 2.22 4.55
CA ILE A 56 6.06 0.79 4.61
C ILE A 56 6.55 0.06 3.35
N SER A 57 6.47 0.70 2.18
CA SER A 57 6.92 0.10 0.93
C SER A 57 8.44 -0.14 0.85
N LYS A 58 9.25 0.47 1.73
CA LYS A 58 10.69 0.18 1.83
C LYS A 58 10.97 -1.23 2.37
N PHE A 59 10.05 -1.79 3.14
CA PHE A 59 10.11 -3.16 3.66
C PHE A 59 9.59 -4.21 2.65
N LYS A 60 9.50 -3.86 1.37
CA LYS A 60 9.13 -4.80 0.31
C LYS A 60 10.15 -5.94 0.25
N GLY A 61 9.63 -7.15 0.43
CA GLY A 61 10.43 -8.38 0.41
C GLY A 61 10.37 -9.16 1.71
N GLU A 62 9.88 -8.53 2.78
CA GLU A 62 9.51 -9.22 4.00
C GLU A 62 8.18 -9.95 3.78
N ASP A 63 8.08 -11.17 4.25
CA ASP A 63 6.92 -12.03 3.98
C ASP A 63 5.66 -11.52 4.68
N ASN A 64 5.80 -10.92 5.87
CA ASN A 64 4.68 -10.39 6.64
C ASN A 64 5.07 -9.09 7.37
N ILE A 65 4.16 -8.13 7.37
CA ILE A 65 4.29 -6.89 8.14
C ILE A 65 3.12 -6.78 9.09
N SER A 66 3.39 -6.60 10.38
CA SER A 66 2.38 -6.26 11.38
C SER A 66 2.45 -4.77 11.71
N ILE A 67 1.35 -4.07 11.52
CA ILE A 67 1.24 -2.63 11.83
C ILE A 67 0.36 -2.48 13.07
N ILE A 68 0.95 -2.01 14.15
CA ILE A 68 0.21 -1.60 15.34
C ILE A 68 -0.27 -0.16 15.12
N TRP A 69 -1.58 0.00 14.99
CA TRP A 69 -2.21 1.26 14.66
C TRP A 69 -2.75 1.93 15.93
N SER A 70 -2.30 3.13 16.24
CA SER A 70 -2.71 3.86 17.46
C SER A 70 -3.17 5.30 17.21
N ILE A 71 -3.51 5.62 15.96
CA ILE A 71 -3.99 6.94 15.57
C ILE A 71 -5.48 6.93 15.23
N ASN A 72 -6.13 8.10 15.34
CA ASN A 72 -7.58 8.25 15.14
C ASN A 72 -8.01 8.29 13.66
N ASN A 73 -7.24 7.73 12.75
CA ASN A 73 -7.63 7.64 11.34
C ASN A 73 -8.38 6.34 11.05
N PRO A 74 -9.34 6.36 10.12
CA PRO A 74 -10.03 5.14 9.70
C PRO A 74 -9.05 4.12 9.13
N LEU A 75 -9.02 2.92 9.70
CA LEU A 75 -8.09 1.86 9.29
C LEU A 75 -8.31 1.43 7.84
N ASN A 76 -9.56 1.42 7.35
CA ASN A 76 -9.90 1.10 5.98
C ASN A 76 -9.27 2.07 4.96
N LEU A 77 -9.26 3.37 5.27
CA LEU A 77 -8.61 4.39 4.44
C LEU A 77 -7.10 4.18 4.43
N THR A 78 -6.51 3.96 5.59
CA THR A 78 -5.08 3.69 5.73
C THR A 78 -4.64 2.47 4.94
N ALA A 79 -5.35 1.35 5.08
CA ALA A 79 -5.06 0.13 4.34
C ALA A 79 -5.14 0.34 2.82
N ARG A 80 -6.16 1.07 2.35
CA ARG A 80 -6.31 1.44 0.94
C ARG A 80 -5.14 2.27 0.43
N ILE A 81 -4.74 3.30 1.16
CA ILE A 81 -3.64 4.19 0.75
C ILE A 81 -2.32 3.43 0.68
N ILE A 82 -2.04 2.56 1.66
CA ILE A 82 -0.85 1.70 1.63
C ILE A 82 -0.89 0.77 0.41
N GLN A 83 -2.04 0.16 0.12
CA GLN A 83 -2.22 -0.69 -1.04
C GLN A 83 -2.00 0.09 -2.35
N LEU A 84 -2.59 1.26 -2.50
CA LEU A 84 -2.39 2.11 -3.67
C LEU A 84 -0.93 2.54 -3.86
N ARG A 85 -0.18 2.67 -2.77
CA ARG A 85 1.25 2.99 -2.80
C ARG A 85 2.14 1.82 -3.19
N SER A 86 1.64 0.60 -3.06
CA SER A 86 2.38 -0.61 -3.45
C SER A 86 2.50 -0.80 -4.97
N TYR A 87 1.77 -0.02 -5.77
CA TYR A 87 1.80 -0.10 -7.22
C TYR A 87 3.20 0.11 -7.80
N VAL A 88 3.61 -0.77 -8.68
CA VAL A 88 4.86 -0.69 -9.44
C VAL A 88 4.58 -1.04 -10.90
N PHE A 89 4.91 -0.14 -11.82
CA PHE A 89 4.85 -0.43 -13.23
C PHE A 89 6.19 -1.04 -13.71
N ASP A 90 6.20 -2.34 -13.96
CA ASP A 90 7.39 -3.09 -14.39
C ASP A 90 7.19 -3.88 -15.69
N ARG A 91 6.01 -3.75 -16.32
CA ARG A 91 5.59 -4.56 -17.48
C ARG A 91 6.51 -4.42 -18.69
N LEU A 92 7.25 -3.33 -18.79
CA LEU A 92 8.15 -3.03 -19.91
C LEU A 92 9.64 -3.23 -19.59
N LYS A 93 9.96 -3.66 -18.38
CA LYS A 93 11.34 -3.91 -17.98
C LYS A 93 11.84 -5.25 -18.54
N SER A 94 12.99 -5.23 -19.22
CA SER A 94 13.64 -6.42 -19.77
C SER A 94 14.01 -7.44 -18.68
N LYS A 95 14.46 -6.99 -17.54
CA LYS A 95 14.57 -7.76 -16.31
C LYS A 95 13.33 -7.46 -15.48
N LYS A 96 12.31 -8.29 -15.60
CA LYS A 96 11.32 -8.36 -14.54
C LYS A 96 12.11 -8.54 -13.27
N ASN A 97 12.04 -7.59 -12.37
CA ASN A 97 12.47 -7.84 -11.01
C ASN A 97 11.64 -9.06 -10.60
N THR A 98 12.24 -10.23 -10.76
CA THR A 98 11.72 -11.50 -10.29
C THR A 98 11.83 -11.48 -8.76
N ARG A 99 11.27 -10.47 -8.14
CA ARG A 99 10.72 -10.62 -6.81
C ARG A 99 9.61 -11.64 -7.05
N LYS A 100 9.96 -12.93 -6.92
CA LYS A 100 8.98 -13.99 -6.83
C LYS A 100 7.85 -13.42 -6.01
N GLY A 101 6.64 -13.44 -6.55
CA GLY A 101 5.50 -12.76 -5.95
C GLY A 101 5.20 -13.32 -4.56
N SER A 102 5.98 -12.93 -3.59
CA SER A 102 5.61 -13.05 -2.20
C SER A 102 4.49 -12.05 -2.02
N THR A 103 3.30 -12.58 -1.87
CA THR A 103 2.15 -11.78 -1.46
C THR A 103 2.48 -11.28 -0.07
N GLN A 104 2.90 -10.02 0.02
CA GLN A 104 3.15 -9.40 1.30
C GLN A 104 1.81 -9.26 2.03
N THR A 105 1.68 -9.91 3.17
CA THR A 105 0.51 -9.78 4.01
C THR A 105 0.75 -8.69 5.05
N ILE A 106 -0.11 -7.69 5.08
CA ILE A 106 -0.07 -6.60 6.04
C ILE A 106 -1.18 -6.83 7.06
N PHE A 107 -0.80 -7.04 8.30
CA PHE A 107 -1.72 -7.20 9.43
C PHE A 107 -1.84 -5.85 10.14
N PHE A 108 -3.07 -5.36 10.30
CA PHE A 108 -3.34 -4.25 11.20
C PHE A 108 -3.81 -4.77 12.54
N VAL A 109 -3.15 -4.34 13.59
CA VAL A 109 -3.49 -4.67 14.98
C VAL A 109 -4.10 -3.42 15.61
N ASP A 110 -5.42 -3.41 15.78
CA ASP A 110 -6.16 -2.37 16.46
C ASP A 110 -7.25 -3.00 17.33
N ASP A 111 -7.22 -2.70 18.62
CA ASP A 111 -8.21 -3.23 19.58
C ASP A 111 -9.63 -2.66 19.36
N LYS A 112 -9.74 -1.54 18.66
CA LYS A 112 -10.98 -0.78 18.48
C LYS A 112 -11.66 -1.03 17.14
N PHE A 113 -10.98 -1.63 16.16
CA PHE A 113 -11.49 -1.72 14.80
C PHE A 113 -11.46 -3.16 14.28
N LYS A 114 -12.64 -3.61 13.79
CA LYS A 114 -12.75 -4.89 13.08
C LYS A 114 -12.97 -4.67 11.60
N TYR A 115 -12.08 -5.16 10.79
CA TYR A 115 -12.21 -5.17 9.34
C TYR A 115 -13.23 -6.23 8.91
N SER A 116 -14.24 -5.84 8.12
CA SER A 116 -15.14 -6.82 7.51
C SER A 116 -14.54 -7.36 6.20
N LYS A 117 -14.91 -8.60 5.82
CA LYS A 117 -14.54 -9.17 4.51
C LYS A 117 -15.05 -8.29 3.35
N SER A 118 -16.20 -7.65 3.54
CA SER A 118 -16.78 -6.72 2.56
C SER A 118 -15.89 -5.49 2.34
N ASP A 119 -15.31 -4.94 3.41
CA ASP A 119 -14.44 -3.77 3.30
C ASP A 119 -13.12 -4.10 2.59
N LEU A 120 -12.57 -5.30 2.86
CA LEU A 120 -11.39 -5.81 2.14
C LEU A 120 -11.69 -5.93 0.65
N SER A 121 -12.78 -6.62 0.26
CA SER A 121 -13.15 -6.78 -1.14
C SER A 121 -13.38 -5.44 -1.86
N LYS A 122 -13.96 -4.45 -1.19
CA LYS A 122 -14.13 -3.10 -1.74
C LYS A 122 -12.79 -2.40 -1.96
N ASN A 123 -11.87 -2.51 -1.00
CA ASN A 123 -10.54 -1.91 -1.14
C ASN A 123 -9.76 -2.56 -2.28
N ASP A 124 -9.80 -3.88 -2.40
CA ASP A 124 -9.15 -4.62 -3.48
C ASP A 124 -9.70 -4.20 -4.84
N ALA A 125 -11.03 -4.15 -5.00
CA ALA A 125 -11.67 -3.71 -6.24
C ALA A 125 -11.29 -2.27 -6.63
N LEU A 126 -11.24 -1.36 -5.66
CA LEU A 126 -10.81 0.02 -5.88
C LEU A 126 -9.33 0.09 -6.28
N ALA A 127 -8.46 -0.67 -5.61
CA ALA A 127 -7.04 -0.71 -5.93
C ALA A 127 -6.79 -1.27 -7.33
N GLU A 128 -7.47 -2.37 -7.70
CA GLU A 128 -7.39 -2.97 -9.04
C GLU A 128 -7.81 -1.97 -10.12
N GLY A 129 -8.92 -1.24 -9.91
CA GLY A 129 -9.38 -0.20 -10.83
C GLY A 129 -8.36 0.92 -11.01
N VAL A 130 -7.77 1.41 -9.91
CA VAL A 130 -6.72 2.45 -9.97
C VAL A 130 -5.45 1.92 -10.62
N PHE A 131 -5.05 0.67 -10.35
CA PHE A 131 -3.88 0.05 -10.97
C PHE A 131 -4.06 -0.13 -12.47
N LEU A 132 -5.26 -0.55 -12.92
CA LEU A 132 -5.59 -0.59 -14.33
C LEU A 132 -5.43 0.79 -14.99
N CYS A 133 -6.00 1.84 -14.41
CA CYS A 133 -5.84 3.20 -14.93
C CYS A 133 -4.38 3.62 -15.01
N ARG A 134 -3.58 3.35 -13.97
CA ARG A 134 -2.15 3.67 -13.95
C ARG A 134 -1.38 2.88 -15.00
N ASP A 135 -1.71 1.60 -15.21
CA ASP A 135 -1.12 0.78 -16.25
C ASP A 135 -1.38 1.37 -17.63
N LEU A 136 -2.65 1.75 -17.92
CA LEU A 136 -3.05 2.32 -19.19
C LEU A 136 -2.33 3.65 -19.47
N VAL A 137 -2.14 4.49 -18.45
CA VAL A 137 -1.41 5.76 -18.59
C VAL A 137 0.10 5.55 -18.79
N ASN A 138 0.67 4.52 -18.18
CA ASN A 138 2.11 4.25 -18.24
C ASN A 138 2.55 3.50 -19.51
N PHE A 139 1.62 2.90 -20.26
CA PHE A 139 1.96 2.27 -21.54
C PHE A 139 2.26 3.33 -22.61
N PRO A 140 3.37 3.19 -23.37
CA PRO A 140 3.65 4.05 -24.50
C PRO A 140 2.73 3.76 -25.68
N ALA A 141 2.55 4.75 -26.57
CA ALA A 141 1.59 4.70 -27.68
C ALA A 141 1.84 3.56 -28.68
N ASN A 142 3.08 3.10 -28.83
CA ASN A 142 3.42 1.96 -29.67
C ASN A 142 2.91 0.62 -29.11
N ILE A 143 2.60 0.55 -27.82
CA ILE A 143 2.02 -0.63 -27.15
C ILE A 143 0.54 -0.43 -26.92
N LEU A 144 0.12 0.72 -26.41
CA LEU A 144 -1.27 1.08 -26.15
C LEU A 144 -1.77 2.07 -27.21
N ASN A 145 -1.96 1.60 -28.43
CA ASN A 145 -2.70 2.32 -29.46
C ASN A 145 -4.22 2.23 -29.23
N THR A 146 -5.01 2.93 -30.05
CA THR A 146 -6.47 2.97 -29.93
C THR A 146 -7.12 1.59 -29.97
N ASN A 147 -6.68 0.70 -30.84
CA ASN A 147 -7.19 -0.67 -30.94
C ASN A 147 -6.86 -1.50 -29.71
N GLN A 148 -5.67 -1.33 -29.15
CA GLN A 148 -5.28 -2.04 -27.95
C GLN A 148 -6.01 -1.49 -26.72
N PHE A 149 -6.20 -0.18 -26.65
CA PHE A 149 -7.00 0.46 -25.60
C PHE A 149 -8.43 -0.05 -25.59
N GLU A 150 -9.06 -0.17 -26.77
CA GLU A 150 -10.39 -0.78 -26.92
C GLU A 150 -10.42 -2.20 -26.35
N LYS A 151 -9.42 -3.03 -26.69
CA LYS A 151 -9.32 -4.41 -26.18
C LYS A 151 -9.21 -4.46 -24.65
N GLU A 152 -8.42 -3.57 -24.07
CA GLU A 152 -8.29 -3.49 -22.61
C GLU A 152 -9.60 -3.08 -21.95
N LEU A 153 -10.30 -2.07 -22.49
CA LEU A 153 -11.61 -1.66 -21.98
C LEU A 153 -12.67 -2.75 -22.11
N LYS A 154 -12.69 -3.50 -23.21
CA LYS A 154 -13.63 -4.61 -23.39
C LYS A 154 -13.48 -5.71 -22.34
N LYS A 155 -12.31 -5.84 -21.70
CA LYS A 155 -12.12 -6.79 -20.58
C LYS A 155 -13.00 -6.46 -19.39
N LEU A 156 -13.39 -5.19 -19.22
CA LEU A 156 -14.27 -4.74 -18.13
C LEU A 156 -15.68 -5.37 -18.21
N ASN A 157 -16.08 -5.85 -19.37
CA ASN A 157 -17.34 -6.61 -19.50
C ASN A 157 -17.38 -7.86 -18.59
N LYS A 158 -16.19 -8.46 -18.30
CA LYS A 158 -16.09 -9.64 -17.42
C LYS A 158 -16.45 -9.34 -15.96
N VAL A 159 -16.33 -8.08 -15.56
CA VAL A 159 -16.68 -7.60 -14.21
C VAL A 159 -18.01 -6.84 -14.20
N GLY A 160 -18.85 -7.01 -15.25
CA GLY A 160 -20.19 -6.47 -15.30
C GLY A 160 -20.32 -5.04 -15.84
N ILE A 161 -19.22 -4.41 -16.27
CA ILE A 161 -19.24 -3.06 -16.86
C ILE A 161 -19.54 -3.16 -18.35
N LYS A 162 -20.64 -2.55 -18.80
CA LYS A 162 -20.99 -2.50 -20.23
C LYS A 162 -20.11 -1.48 -20.96
N VAL A 163 -19.28 -1.97 -21.88
CA VAL A 163 -18.42 -1.14 -22.72
C VAL A 163 -19.01 -1.05 -24.13
N ARG A 164 -19.29 0.17 -24.60
CA ARG A 164 -19.70 0.47 -25.96
C ARG A 164 -18.59 1.23 -26.68
N VAL A 165 -18.17 0.71 -27.83
CA VAL A 165 -17.18 1.34 -28.70
C VAL A 165 -17.89 2.02 -29.84
N LEU A 166 -17.55 3.25 -30.12
CA LEU A 166 -18.04 4.03 -31.25
C LEU A 166 -16.89 4.19 -32.24
N ASN A 167 -17.11 3.74 -33.46
CA ASN A 167 -16.17 3.91 -34.56
C ASN A 167 -16.58 5.11 -35.40
N GLU A 168 -15.61 5.73 -36.06
CA GLU A 168 -15.91 6.67 -37.14
C GLU A 168 -16.64 5.93 -38.27
N LYS A 169 -17.64 6.60 -38.83
CA LYS A 169 -18.39 6.09 -39.99
C LYS A 169 -17.62 6.36 -41.27
#